data_04a06d8af352462f0f8905a0d0d0593f
#
_entry.id   04a06d8af352462f0f8905a0d0d0593f
#
_cell.length_a   1.000
_cell.length_b   1.000
_cell.length_c   1.000
_cell.angle_alpha   90.00
_cell.angle_beta   90.00
_cell.angle_gamma   90.00
#
_symmetry.space_group_name_H-M   'P 1'
#
loop_
_entity.id
_entity.type
_entity.pdbx_description
1 polymer ?
#
loop_
_entity_poly.entity_id
_entity_poly.type
_entity_poly.pdbx_seq_one_letter_code
_entity_poly.pdbx_strand_id
1 'polypeptide(L)'
;MGTRNFENFKREVNSGKRVTFIKLRDFRILENDSYSRREFREPRNVTINHDNTISFDVENWTTFKSQTVTVKASEIDMFNF
;
A
#
# COMPACT_ATOMS: atom_id res chain seq x y z
N MET A 1 -10.94 -3.14 -3.82
CA MET A 1 -10.49 -4.47 -4.33
C MET A 1 -11.39 -5.55 -3.76
N GLY A 2 -11.90 -6.43 -4.61
CA GLY A 2 -12.73 -7.55 -4.17
C GLY A 2 -11.90 -8.63 -3.48
N THR A 3 -12.57 -9.51 -2.74
CA THR A 3 -11.93 -10.60 -1.99
C THR A 3 -11.02 -11.46 -2.87
N ARG A 4 -11.48 -11.79 -4.08
CA ARG A 4 -10.71 -12.62 -5.02
C ARG A 4 -9.41 -11.95 -5.45
N ASN A 5 -9.45 -10.64 -5.69
CA ASN A 5 -8.24 -9.88 -6.06
C ASN A 5 -7.27 -9.79 -4.89
N PHE A 6 -7.79 -9.67 -3.68
CA PHE A 6 -6.95 -9.65 -2.49
C PHE A 6 -6.25 -11.00 -2.28
N GLU A 7 -6.93 -12.10 -2.51
CA GLU A 7 -6.32 -13.43 -2.44
C GLU A 7 -5.19 -13.59 -3.45
N ASN A 8 -5.37 -13.10 -4.68
CA ASN A 8 -4.32 -13.09 -5.69
C ASN A 8 -3.14 -12.22 -5.24
N PHE A 9 -3.41 -11.05 -4.70
CA PHE A 9 -2.38 -10.16 -4.18
C PHE A 9 -1.55 -10.85 -3.10
N LYS A 10 -2.21 -11.50 -2.13
CA LYS A 10 -1.52 -12.22 -1.06
C LYS A 10 -0.63 -13.32 -1.62
N ARG A 11 -1.14 -14.10 -2.58
CA ARG A 11 -0.39 -15.17 -3.20
C ARG A 11 0.88 -14.67 -3.87
N GLU A 12 0.77 -13.60 -4.64
CA GLU A 12 1.90 -13.05 -5.38
C GLU A 12 2.95 -12.45 -4.44
N VAL A 13 2.51 -11.74 -3.40
CA VAL A 13 3.43 -11.19 -2.39
C VAL A 13 4.14 -12.33 -1.64
N ASN A 14 3.39 -13.35 -1.24
CA ASN A 14 3.95 -14.48 -0.50
C ASN A 14 4.90 -15.33 -1.36
N SER A 15 4.75 -15.27 -2.68
CA SER A 15 5.66 -15.96 -3.61
C SER A 15 6.96 -15.18 -3.87
N GLY A 16 7.09 -13.99 -3.29
CA GLY A 16 8.29 -13.18 -3.41
C GLY A 16 8.26 -12.13 -4.50
N LYS A 17 7.11 -11.93 -5.16
CA LYS A 17 6.99 -10.88 -6.17
C LYS A 17 7.01 -9.51 -5.52
N ARG A 18 7.71 -8.58 -6.16
CA ARG A 18 7.82 -7.20 -5.70
C ARG A 18 6.62 -6.39 -6.17
N VAL A 19 5.98 -5.68 -5.25
CA VAL A 19 4.92 -4.74 -5.58
C VAL A 19 5.55 -3.44 -6.06
N THR A 20 5.17 -2.98 -7.23
CA THR A 20 5.72 -1.74 -7.82
C THR A 20 4.77 -0.57 -7.71
N PHE A 21 3.49 -0.81 -7.45
CA PHE A 21 2.48 0.25 -7.42
C PHE A 21 1.28 -0.17 -6.60
N ILE A 22 0.79 0.74 -5.75
CA ILE A 22 -0.47 0.59 -5.01
C ILE A 22 -1.27 1.87 -5.18
N LYS A 23 -2.53 1.75 -5.59
CA LYS A 23 -3.44 2.88 -5.69
C LYS A 23 -4.62 2.64 -4.76
N LEU A 24 -4.91 3.62 -3.92
CA LEU A 24 -6.06 3.58 -3.03
C LEU A 24 -7.30 4.16 -3.72
N ARG A 25 -8.48 3.81 -3.21
CA ARG A 25 -9.75 4.35 -3.72
C ARG A 25 -9.90 5.82 -3.41
N ASP A 26 -9.45 6.24 -2.22
CA ASP A 26 -9.59 7.61 -1.75
C ASP A 26 -8.22 8.23 -1.48
N PHE A 27 -8.16 9.55 -1.57
CA PHE A 27 -6.96 10.29 -1.20
C PHE A 27 -6.71 10.18 0.30
N ARG A 28 -5.43 10.20 0.66
CA ARG A 28 -5.00 10.08 2.04
C ARG A 28 -3.88 11.09 2.32
N ILE A 29 -3.92 11.69 3.50
CA ILE A 29 -2.83 12.54 3.99
C ILE A 29 -2.10 11.73 5.06
N LEU A 30 -0.81 11.49 4.85
CA LEU A 30 0.01 10.78 5.83
C LEU A 30 0.30 11.68 7.01
N GLU A 31 0.57 11.07 8.16
CA GLU A 31 0.94 11.81 9.36
C GLU A 31 2.20 12.63 9.08
N ASN A 32 2.18 13.91 9.46
CA ASN A 32 3.26 14.87 9.23
C ASN A 32 3.52 15.17 7.74
N ASP A 33 2.56 14.90 6.87
CA ASP A 33 2.64 15.24 5.47
C ASP A 33 1.60 16.32 5.14
N SER A 34 1.95 17.21 4.22
CA SER A 34 1.05 18.29 3.77
C SER A 34 0.33 17.94 2.47
N TYR A 35 0.67 16.80 1.87
CA TYR A 35 0.15 16.42 0.56
C TYR A 35 -0.81 15.26 0.66
N SER A 36 -1.95 15.38 0.00
CA SER A 36 -2.89 14.30 -0.13
C SER A 36 -2.53 13.46 -1.36
N ARG A 37 -2.53 12.13 -1.22
CA ARG A 37 -2.22 11.25 -2.34
C ARG A 37 -2.91 9.91 -2.18
N ARG A 38 -3.11 9.20 -3.28
CA ARG A 38 -3.66 7.85 -3.27
C ARG A 38 -2.83 6.86 -4.09
N GLU A 39 -1.76 7.33 -4.74
CA GLU A 39 -0.87 6.48 -5.53
C GLU A 39 0.47 6.39 -4.84
N PHE A 40 0.95 5.16 -4.65
CA PHE A 40 2.22 4.89 -3.99
C PHE A 40 3.06 4.05 -4.94
N ARG A 41 4.12 4.66 -5.47
CA ARG A 41 5.05 4.01 -6.40
C ARG A 41 6.21 3.41 -5.63
N GLU A 42 6.61 2.20 -6.05
CA GLU A 42 7.72 1.50 -5.44
C GLU A 42 7.62 1.41 -3.91
N PRO A 43 6.47 0.94 -3.38
CA PRO A 43 6.36 0.75 -1.93
C PRO A 43 7.38 -0.29 -1.47
N ARG A 44 7.93 -0.11 -0.27
CA ARG A 44 8.93 -1.01 0.29
C ARG A 44 8.35 -1.78 1.46
N ASN A 45 8.93 -2.95 1.73
CA ASN A 45 8.55 -3.77 2.89
C ASN A 45 7.05 -4.04 2.95
N VAL A 46 6.46 -4.38 1.81
CA VAL A 46 5.03 -4.69 1.74
C VAL A 46 4.73 -5.93 2.56
N THR A 47 3.88 -5.79 3.55
CA THR A 47 3.53 -6.85 4.50
C THR A 47 2.02 -6.99 4.57
N ILE A 48 1.54 -8.23 4.53
CA ILE A 48 0.13 -8.54 4.69
C ILE A 48 -0.09 -9.00 6.12
N ASN A 49 -0.95 -8.29 6.84
CA ASN A 49 -1.23 -8.54 8.26
C ASN A 49 -2.40 -9.52 8.43
N HIS A 50 -2.56 -10.07 9.63
CA HIS A 50 -3.60 -11.07 9.92
C HIS A 50 -5.01 -10.54 9.78
N ASP A 51 -5.20 -9.25 9.97
CA ASP A 51 -6.52 -8.60 9.98
C ASP A 51 -6.93 -8.08 8.60
N ASN A 52 -6.30 -8.58 7.54
CA ASN A 52 -6.55 -8.16 6.16
C ASN A 52 -6.18 -6.71 5.91
N THR A 53 -5.22 -6.18 6.67
CA THR A 53 -4.59 -4.91 6.35
C THR A 53 -3.26 -5.17 5.65
N ILE A 54 -2.76 -4.14 4.96
CA ILE A 54 -1.51 -4.19 4.24
C ILE A 54 -0.67 -3.02 4.71
N SER A 55 0.56 -3.29 5.14
CA SER A 55 1.51 -2.26 5.55
C SER A 55 2.62 -2.15 4.53
N PHE A 56 3.07 -0.94 4.26
CA PHE A 56 4.20 -0.70 3.37
C PHE A 56 4.87 0.61 3.73
N ASP A 57 6.12 0.74 3.35
CA ASP A 57 6.91 1.93 3.62
C ASP A 57 6.99 2.79 2.37
N VAL A 58 6.77 4.09 2.56
CA VAL A 58 6.88 5.09 1.51
C VAL A 58 7.55 6.33 2.06
N GLU A 59 8.02 7.20 1.17
CA GLU A 59 8.60 8.45 1.57
C GLU A 59 7.51 9.49 1.84
N ASN A 60 7.62 10.18 2.98
CA ASN A 60 6.80 11.33 3.29
C ASN A 60 7.28 12.51 2.43
N TRP A 61 6.37 13.16 1.71
CA TRP A 61 6.75 14.23 0.77
C TRP A 61 7.09 15.56 1.44
N THR A 62 6.80 15.69 2.72
CA THR A 62 7.10 16.91 3.48
C THR A 62 8.38 16.75 4.27
N THR A 63 8.55 15.63 4.96
CA THR A 63 9.71 15.39 5.83
C THR A 63 10.85 14.66 5.10
N PHE A 64 10.58 14.04 3.96
CA PHE A 64 11.50 13.20 3.16
C PHE A 64 12.00 11.99 3.92
N LYS A 65 11.31 11.58 4.97
CA LYS A 65 11.62 10.38 5.74
C LYS A 65 10.73 9.23 5.35
N SER A 66 11.23 8.02 5.48
CA SER A 66 10.44 6.82 5.27
C SER A 66 9.38 6.71 6.36
N GLN A 67 8.19 6.28 5.97
CA GLN A 67 7.05 6.17 6.88
C GLN A 67 6.24 4.94 6.51
N THR A 68 5.78 4.20 7.53
CA THR A 68 4.93 3.05 7.31
C THR A 68 3.46 3.47 7.21
N VAL A 69 2.81 3.00 6.18
CA VAL A 69 1.37 3.22 5.94
C VAL A 69 0.67 1.88 6.06
N THR A 70 -0.46 1.85 6.78
CA THR A 70 -1.28 0.65 6.88
C THR A 70 -2.67 0.96 6.35
N VAL A 71 -3.13 0.14 5.41
CA VAL A 71 -4.43 0.30 4.76
C VAL A 71 -5.20 -1.01 4.81
N LYS A 72 -6.53 -0.92 4.78
CA LYS A 72 -7.38 -2.10 4.63
C LYS A 72 -7.36 -2.58 3.19
N ALA A 73 -7.49 -3.89 2.99
CA ALA A 73 -7.58 -4.45 1.64
C ALA A 73 -8.69 -3.78 0.82
N SER A 74 -9.81 -3.45 1.47
CA SER A 74 -10.94 -2.79 0.81
C SER A 74 -10.64 -1.37 0.33
N GLU A 75 -9.58 -0.74 0.84
CA GLU A 75 -9.17 0.59 0.43
C GLU A 75 -8.30 0.60 -0.83
N ILE A 76 -7.85 -0.56 -1.28
CA ILE A 76 -6.99 -0.66 -2.45
C ILE A 76 -7.84 -0.76 -3.70
N ASP A 77 -7.62 0.15 -4.64
CA ASP A 77 -8.28 0.16 -5.93
C ASP A 77 -7.52 -0.68 -6.96
N MET A 78 -6.20 -0.52 -6.99
CA MET A 78 -5.35 -1.17 -7.99
C MET A 78 -3.95 -1.42 -7.44
N PHE A 79 -3.30 -2.45 -7.95
CA PHE A 79 -1.90 -2.74 -7.64
C PHE A 79 -1.21 -3.35 -8.86
N ASN A 80 0.13 -3.21 -8.92
CA ASN A 80 0.96 -3.84 -9.95
C ASN A 80 2.20 -4.47 -9.32
N PHE A 81 2.68 -5.49 -9.99
CA PHE A 81 3.94 -6.16 -9.67
C PHE A 81 5.04 -5.86 -10.66
#